data_3ae0790a27474aceac5a197cabe0214c
#
_entry.id   3ae0790a27474aceac5a197cabe0214c
#
_cell.length_a   1.000
_cell.length_b   1.000
_cell.length_c   1.000
_cell.angle_alpha   90.00
_cell.angle_beta   90.00
_cell.angle_gamma   90.00
#
_symmetry.space_group_name_H-M   'P 1'
#
loop_
_entity.id
_entity.type
_entity.pdbx_description
1 polymer ?
#
loop_
_entity_poly.entity_id
_entity_poly.type
_entity_poly.pdbx_seq_one_letter_code
_entity_poly.pdbx_strand_id
1 'polypeptide(L)'
;GDRVTTGTLLGVTDSAAALEAHKNQAEAEHQTAIRTAEASHAQADEACVLADVARREAERRVQLREQELASDEETEMALGQAEAATASCTAARAHARVALAEIEVTKTRVQVAQSKLERAYIKAPVDGLILEILARPGEFVGAEGLLELGRVDNMYAIAEVYETDILRVKVGQRATIRSAALPNDLTGKVELIRPKVQKQDVTGTDPAALKDARIIEVEIRLDDPEPATTLTHLQVEIIIDA
;
A
#
# COMPACT_ATOMS: atom_id res chain seq x y z
N GLY A 1 18.46 14.70 14.78
CA GLY A 1 17.70 14.64 16.02
C GLY A 1 16.33 15.30 15.98
N ASP A 2 15.68 15.43 14.79
CA ASP A 2 14.36 16.04 14.72
C ASP A 2 13.26 15.03 15.05
N ARG A 3 12.28 15.42 15.88
CA ARG A 3 11.08 14.62 16.11
C ARG A 3 10.12 14.76 14.93
N VAL A 4 9.57 13.65 14.49
CA VAL A 4 8.58 13.59 13.41
C VAL A 4 7.37 12.80 13.87
N THR A 5 6.21 13.14 13.29
CA THR A 5 4.96 12.40 13.49
C THR A 5 4.63 11.58 12.28
N THR A 6 3.84 10.54 12.47
CA THR A 6 3.32 9.68 11.40
C THR A 6 2.75 10.51 10.25
N GLY A 7 3.17 10.24 9.02
CA GLY A 7 2.75 10.97 7.83
C GLY A 7 3.58 12.21 7.51
N THR A 8 4.50 12.65 8.38
CA THR A 8 5.44 13.75 8.07
C THR A 8 6.25 13.42 6.84
N LEU A 9 6.32 14.35 5.87
CA LEU A 9 7.12 14.17 4.65
C LEU A 9 8.61 14.23 4.99
N LEU A 10 9.32 13.15 4.68
CA LEU A 10 10.76 12.99 4.94
C LEU A 10 11.60 13.26 3.70
N GLY A 11 11.06 12.95 2.52
CA GLY A 11 11.76 13.15 1.26
C GLY A 11 10.85 12.97 0.06
N VAL A 12 11.31 13.45 -1.09
CA VAL A 12 10.66 13.30 -2.38
C VAL A 12 11.69 12.79 -3.38
N THR A 13 11.35 11.72 -4.10
CA THR A 13 12.22 11.20 -5.15
C THR A 13 12.17 12.07 -6.40
N ASP A 14 13.22 12.05 -7.20
CA ASP A 14 13.33 12.75 -8.50
C ASP A 14 12.26 12.30 -9.51
N SER A 15 11.77 11.07 -9.37
CA SER A 15 10.71 10.51 -10.22
C SER A 15 9.31 11.10 -9.96
N ALA A 16 9.11 11.87 -8.90
CA ALA A 16 7.79 12.39 -8.50
C ALA A 16 7.09 13.15 -9.63
N ALA A 17 7.79 14.06 -10.32
CA ALA A 17 7.22 14.85 -11.41
C ALA A 17 6.79 13.97 -12.60
N ALA A 18 7.58 12.96 -12.95
CA ALA A 18 7.24 12.01 -14.02
C ALA A 18 6.04 11.15 -13.63
N LEU A 19 5.96 10.70 -12.38
CA LEU A 19 4.85 9.91 -11.87
C LEU A 19 3.56 10.72 -11.76
N GLU A 20 3.64 12.01 -11.44
CA GLU A 20 2.50 12.92 -11.48
C GLU A 20 1.97 13.10 -12.90
N ALA A 21 2.86 13.27 -13.88
CA ALA A 21 2.47 13.33 -15.29
C ALA A 21 1.79 12.02 -15.75
N HIS A 22 2.27 10.86 -15.33
CA HIS A 22 1.62 9.57 -15.62
C HIS A 22 0.25 9.44 -14.97
N LYS A 23 0.08 9.93 -13.73
CA LYS A 23 -1.25 9.98 -13.08
C LYS A 23 -2.21 10.85 -13.88
N ASN A 24 -1.81 12.07 -14.25
CA ASN A 24 -2.62 13.01 -15.02
C ASN A 24 -3.01 12.41 -16.39
N GLN A 25 -2.11 11.69 -17.04
CA GLN A 25 -2.40 10.95 -18.27
C GLN A 25 -3.49 9.89 -18.04
N ALA A 26 -3.34 9.06 -17.02
CA ALA A 26 -4.32 8.02 -16.68
C ALA A 26 -5.71 8.61 -16.35
N GLU A 27 -5.75 9.75 -15.68
CA GLU A 27 -7.01 10.49 -15.41
C GLU A 27 -7.65 10.99 -16.70
N ALA A 28 -6.88 11.52 -17.65
CA ALA A 28 -7.38 11.95 -18.97
C ALA A 28 -7.92 10.76 -19.78
N GLU A 29 -7.22 9.61 -19.77
CA GLU A 29 -7.70 8.37 -20.39
C GLU A 29 -9.02 7.89 -19.77
N HIS A 30 -9.14 7.95 -18.46
CA HIS A 30 -10.38 7.60 -17.75
C HIS A 30 -11.54 8.52 -18.12
N GLN A 31 -11.31 9.84 -18.19
CA GLN A 31 -12.33 10.78 -18.66
C GLN A 31 -12.76 10.50 -20.10
N THR A 32 -11.82 10.14 -20.98
CA THR A 32 -12.11 9.76 -22.36
C THR A 32 -12.98 8.49 -22.42
N ALA A 33 -12.69 7.47 -21.59
CA ALA A 33 -13.49 6.25 -21.51
C ALA A 33 -14.94 6.55 -21.07
N ILE A 34 -15.14 7.45 -20.11
CA ILE A 34 -16.48 7.90 -19.67
C ILE A 34 -17.24 8.51 -20.86
N ARG A 35 -16.62 9.45 -21.61
CA ARG A 35 -17.26 10.09 -22.77
C ARG A 35 -17.56 9.11 -23.89
N THR A 36 -16.69 8.15 -24.12
CA THR A 36 -16.90 7.08 -25.11
C THR A 36 -18.07 6.19 -24.72
N ALA A 37 -18.21 5.85 -23.44
CA ALA A 37 -19.34 5.06 -22.95
C ALA A 37 -20.67 5.82 -23.08
N GLU A 38 -20.69 7.12 -22.75
CA GLU A 38 -21.87 7.98 -22.96
C GLU A 38 -22.30 8.02 -24.44
N ALA A 39 -21.34 8.19 -25.37
CA ALA A 39 -21.59 8.19 -26.78
C ALA A 39 -22.10 6.83 -27.29
N SER A 40 -21.48 5.73 -26.85
CA SER A 40 -21.89 4.37 -27.22
C SER A 40 -23.29 4.03 -26.68
N HIS A 41 -23.65 4.54 -25.50
CA HIS A 41 -25.00 4.38 -24.95
C HIS A 41 -26.05 5.13 -25.83
N ALA A 42 -25.76 6.38 -26.20
CA ALA A 42 -26.65 7.14 -27.06
C ALA A 42 -26.86 6.49 -28.45
N GLN A 43 -25.79 5.92 -29.03
CA GLN A 43 -25.89 5.13 -30.27
C GLN A 43 -26.75 3.87 -30.09
N ALA A 44 -26.64 3.19 -28.95
CA ALA A 44 -27.47 2.03 -28.65
C ALA A 44 -28.95 2.42 -28.51
N ASP A 45 -29.23 3.54 -27.87
CA ASP A 45 -30.62 4.06 -27.75
C ASP A 45 -31.20 4.41 -29.10
N GLU A 46 -30.44 5.11 -29.97
CA GLU A 46 -30.84 5.41 -31.33
C GLU A 46 -31.19 4.15 -32.15
N ALA A 47 -30.25 3.16 -32.15
CA ALA A 47 -30.46 1.92 -32.88
C ALA A 47 -31.69 1.15 -32.37
N CYS A 48 -31.96 1.19 -31.08
CA CYS A 48 -33.10 0.50 -30.47
C CYS A 48 -34.43 1.22 -30.77
N VAL A 49 -34.43 2.54 -30.83
CA VAL A 49 -35.62 3.31 -31.28
C VAL A 49 -35.95 2.98 -32.76
N LEU A 50 -34.92 2.91 -33.61
CA LEU A 50 -35.14 2.52 -35.02
C LEU A 50 -35.66 1.08 -35.16
N ALA A 51 -35.15 0.14 -34.33
CA ALA A 51 -35.66 -1.22 -34.27
C ALA A 51 -37.12 -1.30 -33.84
N ASP A 52 -37.53 -0.50 -32.85
CA ASP A 52 -38.93 -0.44 -32.41
C ASP A 52 -39.86 0.16 -33.48
N VAL A 53 -39.41 1.15 -34.25
CA VAL A 53 -40.15 1.71 -35.39
C VAL A 53 -40.31 0.65 -36.47
N ALA A 54 -39.24 -0.04 -36.87
CA ALA A 54 -39.30 -1.08 -37.90
C ALA A 54 -40.19 -2.25 -37.48
N ARG A 55 -40.16 -2.66 -36.24
CA ARG A 55 -41.05 -3.69 -35.69
C ARG A 55 -42.51 -3.32 -35.76
N ARG A 56 -42.89 -2.10 -35.38
CA ARG A 56 -44.28 -1.60 -35.50
C ARG A 56 -44.74 -1.53 -36.94
N GLU A 57 -43.88 -1.17 -37.88
CA GLU A 57 -44.22 -1.16 -39.31
C GLU A 57 -44.44 -2.59 -39.83
N ALA A 58 -43.58 -3.53 -39.45
CA ALA A 58 -43.75 -4.94 -39.80
C ALA A 58 -45.07 -5.53 -39.26
N GLU A 59 -45.37 -5.25 -37.99
CA GLU A 59 -46.65 -5.66 -37.37
C GLU A 59 -47.85 -5.11 -38.12
N ARG A 60 -47.81 -3.85 -38.56
CA ARG A 60 -48.85 -3.22 -39.35
C ARG A 60 -49.00 -3.88 -40.72
N ARG A 61 -47.88 -4.20 -41.40
CA ARG A 61 -47.91 -4.88 -42.72
C ARG A 61 -48.52 -6.29 -42.61
N VAL A 62 -48.18 -7.02 -41.53
CA VAL A 62 -48.81 -8.33 -41.27
C VAL A 62 -50.31 -8.22 -41.13
N GLN A 63 -50.82 -7.22 -40.39
CA GLN A 63 -52.26 -7.01 -40.21
C GLN A 63 -52.96 -6.61 -41.53
N LEU A 64 -52.32 -5.76 -42.37
CA LEU A 64 -52.85 -5.39 -43.66
C LEU A 64 -52.89 -6.58 -44.65
N ARG A 65 -51.89 -7.46 -44.61
CA ARG A 65 -51.88 -8.69 -45.40
C ARG A 65 -53.02 -9.63 -45.04
N GLU A 66 -53.31 -9.78 -43.74
CA GLU A 66 -54.44 -10.57 -43.27
C GLU A 66 -55.79 -10.05 -43.77
N GLN A 67 -55.85 -8.76 -44.08
CA GLN A 67 -57.01 -8.10 -44.69
C GLN A 67 -56.97 -8.03 -46.23
N GLU A 68 -56.00 -8.73 -46.85
CA GLU A 68 -55.74 -8.74 -48.29
C GLU A 68 -55.41 -7.32 -48.89
N LEU A 69 -54.89 -6.41 -48.00
CA LEU A 69 -54.55 -5.01 -48.38
C LEU A 69 -53.05 -4.79 -48.57
N ALA A 70 -52.21 -5.79 -48.35
CA ALA A 70 -50.75 -5.77 -48.60
C ALA A 70 -50.32 -7.08 -49.27
N SER A 71 -49.23 -7.01 -50.05
CA SER A 71 -48.64 -8.18 -50.72
C SER A 71 -47.74 -8.97 -49.76
N ASP A 72 -47.53 -10.24 -50.07
CA ASP A 72 -46.57 -11.10 -49.30
C ASP A 72 -45.15 -10.54 -49.37
N GLU A 73 -44.72 -10.04 -50.54
CA GLU A 73 -43.39 -9.44 -50.75
C GLU A 73 -43.17 -8.20 -49.85
N GLU A 74 -44.14 -7.29 -49.77
CA GLU A 74 -44.06 -6.10 -48.90
C GLU A 74 -44.00 -6.49 -47.43
N THR A 75 -44.71 -7.53 -47.03
CA THR A 75 -44.74 -8.03 -45.67
C THR A 75 -43.40 -8.68 -45.30
N GLU A 76 -42.85 -9.54 -46.20
CA GLU A 76 -41.55 -10.19 -45.97
C GLU A 76 -40.41 -9.17 -45.90
N MET A 77 -40.44 -8.12 -46.75
CA MET A 77 -39.48 -7.03 -46.68
C MET A 77 -39.55 -6.30 -45.36
N ALA A 78 -40.74 -5.96 -44.84
CA ALA A 78 -40.89 -5.26 -43.59
C ALA A 78 -40.44 -6.12 -42.40
N LEU A 79 -40.71 -7.42 -42.39
CA LEU A 79 -40.21 -8.37 -41.40
C LEU A 79 -38.69 -8.45 -41.40
N GLY A 80 -38.07 -8.60 -42.58
CA GLY A 80 -36.62 -8.62 -42.73
C GLY A 80 -35.94 -7.30 -42.24
N GLN A 81 -36.54 -6.16 -42.51
CA GLN A 81 -36.06 -4.87 -42.01
C GLN A 81 -36.17 -4.77 -40.48
N ALA A 82 -37.26 -5.25 -39.88
CA ALA A 82 -37.44 -5.28 -38.43
C ALA A 82 -36.42 -6.21 -37.75
N GLU A 83 -36.15 -7.36 -38.35
CA GLU A 83 -35.12 -8.29 -37.82
C GLU A 83 -33.71 -7.71 -37.89
N ALA A 84 -33.34 -7.10 -39.03
CA ALA A 84 -32.07 -6.44 -39.22
C ALA A 84 -31.86 -5.26 -38.23
N ALA A 85 -32.90 -4.44 -38.03
CA ALA A 85 -32.86 -3.36 -37.05
C ALA A 85 -32.74 -3.86 -35.63
N THR A 86 -33.42 -4.95 -35.28
CA THR A 86 -33.31 -5.61 -33.96
C THR A 86 -31.91 -6.15 -33.71
N ALA A 87 -31.28 -6.77 -34.72
CA ALA A 87 -29.92 -7.22 -34.64
C ALA A 87 -28.93 -6.05 -34.42
N SER A 88 -29.17 -4.93 -35.15
CA SER A 88 -28.37 -3.70 -34.98
C SER A 88 -28.49 -3.12 -33.58
N CYS A 89 -29.70 -3.02 -32.99
CA CYS A 89 -29.89 -2.59 -31.60
C CYS A 89 -29.15 -3.50 -30.62
N THR A 90 -29.20 -4.83 -30.82
CA THR A 90 -28.53 -5.80 -29.96
C THR A 90 -27.00 -5.64 -30.02
N ALA A 91 -26.46 -5.44 -31.23
CA ALA A 91 -25.03 -5.17 -31.42
C ALA A 91 -24.60 -3.86 -30.76
N ALA A 92 -25.35 -2.77 -30.95
CA ALA A 92 -25.06 -1.48 -30.33
C ALA A 92 -25.08 -1.53 -28.80
N ARG A 93 -26.05 -2.25 -28.20
CA ARG A 93 -26.08 -2.51 -26.77
C ARG A 93 -24.86 -3.31 -26.26
N ALA A 94 -24.37 -4.27 -27.05
CA ALA A 94 -23.17 -4.99 -26.73
C ALA A 94 -21.94 -4.08 -26.73
N HIS A 95 -21.81 -3.20 -27.72
CA HIS A 95 -20.75 -2.19 -27.78
C HIS A 95 -20.80 -1.23 -26.58
N ALA A 96 -21.98 -0.75 -26.20
CA ALA A 96 -22.14 0.12 -25.03
C ALA A 96 -21.69 -0.59 -23.73
N ARG A 97 -21.98 -1.89 -23.57
CA ARG A 97 -21.50 -2.66 -22.41
C ARG A 97 -19.97 -2.80 -22.37
N VAL A 98 -19.33 -2.98 -23.53
CA VAL A 98 -17.87 -3.00 -23.62
C VAL A 98 -17.28 -1.65 -23.21
N ALA A 99 -17.84 -0.55 -23.71
CA ALA A 99 -17.39 0.79 -23.35
C ALA A 99 -17.58 1.09 -21.84
N LEU A 100 -18.65 0.61 -21.23
CA LEU A 100 -18.84 0.70 -19.77
C LEU A 100 -17.78 -0.10 -18.99
N ALA A 101 -17.40 -1.29 -19.46
CA ALA A 101 -16.36 -2.07 -18.83
C ALA A 101 -14.98 -1.38 -18.90
N GLU A 102 -14.70 -0.65 -19.98
CA GLU A 102 -13.44 0.11 -20.13
C GLU A 102 -13.30 1.23 -19.08
N ILE A 103 -14.39 1.79 -18.56
CA ILE A 103 -14.36 2.76 -17.45
C ILE A 103 -13.69 2.14 -16.22
N GLU A 104 -14.02 0.90 -15.84
CA GLU A 104 -13.42 0.24 -14.68
C GLU A 104 -11.94 -0.11 -14.92
N VAL A 105 -11.57 -0.47 -16.15
CA VAL A 105 -10.18 -0.72 -16.53
C VAL A 105 -9.34 0.56 -16.36
N THR A 106 -9.82 1.67 -16.93
CA THR A 106 -9.10 2.95 -16.85
C THR A 106 -9.08 3.52 -15.44
N LYS A 107 -10.14 3.36 -14.65
CA LYS A 107 -10.17 3.70 -13.22
C LYS A 107 -9.08 2.95 -12.42
N THR A 108 -8.91 1.67 -12.71
CA THR A 108 -7.83 0.88 -12.07
C THR A 108 -6.45 1.40 -12.46
N ARG A 109 -6.26 1.84 -13.72
CA ARG A 109 -5.00 2.47 -14.16
C ARG A 109 -4.69 3.75 -13.35
N VAL A 110 -5.71 4.59 -13.09
CA VAL A 110 -5.57 5.78 -12.23
C VAL A 110 -5.13 5.38 -10.83
N GLN A 111 -5.75 4.36 -10.22
CA GLN A 111 -5.36 3.89 -8.89
C GLN A 111 -3.91 3.39 -8.84
N VAL A 112 -3.48 2.65 -9.86
CA VAL A 112 -2.08 2.18 -9.97
C VAL A 112 -1.12 3.36 -10.11
N ALA A 113 -1.45 4.34 -10.95
CA ALA A 113 -0.62 5.54 -11.13
C ALA A 113 -0.54 6.37 -9.84
N GLN A 114 -1.65 6.53 -9.13
CA GLN A 114 -1.72 7.20 -7.82
C GLN A 114 -0.84 6.49 -6.78
N SER A 115 -0.94 5.16 -6.67
CA SER A 115 -0.13 4.39 -5.72
C SER A 115 1.38 4.45 -6.04
N LYS A 116 1.75 4.58 -7.31
CA LYS A 116 3.15 4.80 -7.70
C LYS A 116 3.63 6.19 -7.29
N LEU A 117 2.81 7.20 -7.50
CA LEU A 117 3.11 8.58 -7.10
C LEU A 117 3.27 8.70 -5.58
N GLU A 118 2.41 8.06 -4.81
CA GLU A 118 2.48 8.08 -3.35
C GLU A 118 3.81 7.54 -2.82
N ARG A 119 4.40 6.54 -3.50
CA ARG A 119 5.72 6.00 -3.13
C ARG A 119 6.88 6.96 -3.40
N ALA A 120 6.67 7.96 -4.26
CA ALA A 120 7.66 8.99 -4.50
C ALA A 120 7.76 9.99 -3.34
N TYR A 121 6.74 10.07 -2.50
CA TYR A 121 6.70 10.88 -1.30
C TYR A 121 6.95 10.00 -0.07
N ILE A 122 8.19 10.00 0.40
CA ILE A 122 8.61 9.20 1.54
C ILE A 122 8.12 9.87 2.82
N LYS A 123 7.24 9.20 3.56
CA LYS A 123 6.64 9.71 4.79
C LYS A 123 7.03 8.87 5.99
N ALA A 124 7.07 9.49 7.17
CA ALA A 124 7.31 8.79 8.43
C ALA A 124 6.20 7.76 8.68
N PRO A 125 6.54 6.47 8.85
CA PRO A 125 5.55 5.42 9.10
C PRO A 125 5.03 5.42 10.54
N VAL A 126 5.80 5.99 11.47
CA VAL A 126 5.52 6.06 12.92
C VAL A 126 6.03 7.39 13.47
N ASP A 127 5.53 7.75 14.64
CA ASP A 127 6.11 8.85 15.43
C ASP A 127 7.49 8.44 15.94
N GLY A 128 8.45 9.36 15.90
CA GLY A 128 9.81 9.03 16.32
C GLY A 128 10.80 10.17 16.19
N LEU A 129 12.07 9.83 16.43
CA LEU A 129 13.23 10.72 16.31
C LEU A 129 14.07 10.28 15.11
N ILE A 130 14.48 11.22 14.25
CA ILE A 130 15.45 10.94 13.19
C ILE A 130 16.81 10.72 13.86
N LEU A 131 17.31 9.49 13.81
CA LEU A 131 18.60 9.09 14.41
C LEU A 131 19.74 9.44 13.46
N GLU A 132 19.61 9.09 12.19
CA GLU A 132 20.62 9.31 11.18
C GLU A 132 20.00 9.61 9.81
N ILE A 133 20.65 10.45 9.02
CA ILE A 133 20.32 10.72 7.62
C ILE A 133 21.35 10.02 6.76
N LEU A 134 20.92 8.96 6.05
CA LEU A 134 21.79 8.10 5.25
C LEU A 134 21.96 8.60 3.81
N ALA A 135 20.98 9.33 3.28
CA ALA A 135 21.07 9.95 1.96
C ALA A 135 20.57 11.38 1.99
N ARG A 136 21.30 12.29 1.35
CA ARG A 136 20.98 13.73 1.27
C ARG A 136 20.35 14.07 -0.09
N PRO A 137 19.72 15.24 -0.23
CA PRO A 137 19.18 15.69 -1.51
C PRO A 137 20.22 15.64 -2.63
N GLY A 138 19.88 14.97 -3.72
CA GLY A 138 20.78 14.74 -4.87
C GLY A 138 21.64 13.48 -4.80
N GLU A 139 21.59 12.74 -3.71
CA GLU A 139 22.28 11.47 -3.57
C GLU A 139 21.38 10.28 -3.92
N PHE A 140 22.03 9.18 -4.33
CA PHE A 140 21.34 7.93 -4.59
C PHE A 140 21.02 7.22 -3.27
N VAL A 141 19.76 6.81 -3.10
CA VAL A 141 19.33 6.04 -1.93
C VAL A 141 19.75 4.59 -2.11
N GLY A 142 20.69 4.12 -1.29
CA GLY A 142 21.20 2.75 -1.28
C GLY A 142 20.27 1.75 -0.59
N ALA A 143 20.78 0.54 -0.36
CA ALA A 143 20.04 -0.54 0.32
C ALA A 143 19.73 -0.23 1.80
N GLU A 144 20.50 0.66 2.42
CA GLU A 144 20.35 1.09 3.82
C GLU A 144 19.17 2.06 4.02
N GLY A 145 18.63 2.64 2.93
CA GLY A 145 17.49 3.54 2.98
C GLY A 145 17.83 5.02 2.99
N LEU A 146 16.82 5.86 3.29
CA LEU A 146 16.96 7.33 3.30
C LEU A 146 17.47 7.86 4.64
N LEU A 147 16.93 7.35 5.72
CA LEU A 147 17.24 7.77 7.08
C LEU A 147 16.86 6.64 8.07
N GLU A 148 17.41 6.73 9.27
CA GLU A 148 17.04 5.88 10.40
C GLU A 148 16.07 6.63 11.32
N LEU A 149 14.92 6.01 11.60
CA LEU A 149 13.86 6.55 12.45
C LEU A 149 13.67 5.65 13.67
N GLY A 150 13.94 6.18 14.87
CA GLY A 150 13.80 5.47 16.14
C GLY A 150 12.53 5.86 16.90
N ARG A 151 11.81 4.88 17.44
CA ARG A 151 10.71 5.09 18.40
C ARG A 151 11.27 5.25 19.81
N VAL A 152 11.81 6.42 20.10
CA VAL A 152 12.53 6.68 21.36
C VAL A 152 11.61 6.84 22.59
N ASP A 153 10.29 6.90 22.39
CA ASP A 153 9.32 6.92 23.50
C ASP A 153 9.15 5.54 24.17
N ASN A 154 9.57 4.46 23.49
CA ASN A 154 9.57 3.08 23.99
C ASN A 154 10.95 2.48 23.81
N MET A 155 11.86 2.75 24.74
CA MET A 155 13.21 2.22 24.66
C MET A 155 13.37 0.96 25.49
N TYR A 156 14.21 0.09 24.96
CA TYR A 156 14.55 -1.19 25.55
C TYR A 156 16.05 -1.30 25.75
N ALA A 157 16.45 -1.87 26.88
CA ALA A 157 17.80 -2.36 27.07
C ALA A 157 17.80 -3.87 26.77
N ILE A 158 18.72 -4.30 25.90
CA ILE A 158 18.88 -5.71 25.54
C ILE A 158 19.98 -6.31 26.39
N ALA A 159 19.62 -7.23 27.29
CA ALA A 159 20.56 -7.98 28.09
C ALA A 159 20.92 -9.28 27.38
N GLU A 160 22.22 -9.53 27.20
CA GLU A 160 22.74 -10.80 26.72
C GLU A 160 22.98 -11.71 27.92
N VAL A 161 22.06 -12.65 28.17
CA VAL A 161 22.13 -13.57 29.31
C VAL A 161 22.66 -14.93 28.84
N TYR A 162 23.64 -15.47 29.54
CA TYR A 162 24.17 -16.81 29.23
C TYR A 162 23.09 -17.89 29.35
N GLU A 163 23.17 -18.90 28.51
CA GLU A 163 22.24 -20.06 28.50
C GLU A 163 22.17 -20.73 29.89
N THR A 164 23.26 -20.74 30.65
CA THR A 164 23.33 -21.32 31.99
C THR A 164 22.53 -20.57 33.05
N ASP A 165 22.33 -19.27 32.88
CA ASP A 165 21.70 -18.37 33.85
C ASP A 165 20.26 -18.02 33.50
N ILE A 166 19.81 -18.30 32.28
CA ILE A 166 18.50 -17.87 31.75
C ILE A 166 17.31 -18.38 32.60
N LEU A 167 17.45 -19.54 33.25
CA LEU A 167 16.40 -20.10 34.10
C LEU A 167 16.10 -19.26 35.35
N ARG A 168 17.00 -18.35 35.70
CA ARG A 168 16.84 -17.42 36.83
C ARG A 168 16.10 -16.17 36.42
N VAL A 169 16.03 -15.86 35.10
CA VAL A 169 15.38 -14.68 34.57
C VAL A 169 13.90 -14.99 34.28
N LYS A 170 13.02 -14.10 34.74
CA LYS A 170 11.57 -14.20 34.54
C LYS A 170 11.01 -12.86 34.05
N VAL A 171 9.99 -12.92 33.19
CA VAL A 171 9.23 -11.73 32.79
C VAL A 171 8.64 -11.04 34.02
N GLY A 172 8.75 -9.71 34.08
CA GLY A 172 8.30 -8.87 35.19
C GLY A 172 9.34 -8.56 36.25
N GLN A 173 10.52 -9.23 36.24
CA GLN A 173 11.62 -8.88 37.15
C GLN A 173 12.13 -7.47 36.92
N ARG A 174 12.54 -6.78 37.94
CA ARG A 174 13.18 -5.46 37.85
C ARG A 174 14.62 -5.61 37.37
N ALA A 175 15.07 -4.57 36.67
CA ALA A 175 16.46 -4.46 36.25
C ALA A 175 16.96 -3.04 36.44
N THR A 176 18.23 -2.92 36.73
CA THR A 176 18.97 -1.65 36.79
C THR A 176 19.94 -1.59 35.63
N ILE A 177 19.94 -0.49 34.91
CA ILE A 177 20.73 -0.25 33.71
C ILE A 177 21.72 0.87 33.97
N ARG A 178 23.01 0.61 33.79
CA ARG A 178 24.12 1.51 34.08
C ARG A 178 24.96 1.78 32.86
N SER A 179 25.40 3.00 32.70
CA SER A 179 26.45 3.37 31.76
C SER A 179 27.11 4.67 32.17
N ALA A 180 28.39 4.82 31.87
CA ALA A 180 29.13 6.07 32.11
C ALA A 180 28.58 7.27 31.28
N ALA A 181 27.85 7.01 30.24
CA ALA A 181 27.22 8.06 29.40
C ALA A 181 25.82 8.49 29.87
N LEU A 182 25.26 7.77 30.85
CA LEU A 182 23.96 8.14 31.46
C LEU A 182 24.19 9.01 32.69
N PRO A 183 23.33 10.02 32.94
CA PRO A 183 23.44 10.90 34.09
C PRO A 183 23.17 10.16 35.42
N ASN A 184 22.30 9.15 35.37
CA ASN A 184 21.92 8.30 36.52
C ASN A 184 21.63 6.87 36.04
N ASP A 185 21.62 5.92 36.97
CA ASP A 185 21.14 4.57 36.73
C ASP A 185 19.67 4.62 36.30
N LEU A 186 19.32 3.89 35.21
CA LEU A 186 17.94 3.73 34.78
C LEU A 186 17.35 2.46 35.34
N THR A 187 16.05 2.42 35.51
CA THR A 187 15.30 1.23 35.90
C THR A 187 14.40 0.74 34.82
N GLY A 188 14.11 -0.55 34.80
CA GLY A 188 13.22 -1.17 33.85
C GLY A 188 12.70 -2.51 34.35
N LYS A 189 11.91 -3.14 33.48
CA LYS A 189 11.33 -4.46 33.74
C LYS A 189 11.58 -5.39 32.59
N VAL A 190 11.90 -6.65 32.88
CA VAL A 190 11.94 -7.70 31.86
C VAL A 190 10.58 -7.85 31.21
N GLU A 191 10.49 -7.54 29.93
CA GLU A 191 9.25 -7.64 29.17
C GLU A 191 9.21 -8.90 28.32
N LEU A 192 10.33 -9.27 27.69
CA LEU A 192 10.40 -10.42 26.81
C LEU A 192 11.74 -11.15 26.96
N ILE A 193 11.68 -12.47 26.99
CA ILE A 193 12.84 -13.36 26.84
C ILE A 193 12.74 -13.96 25.45
N ARG A 194 13.69 -13.67 24.56
CA ARG A 194 13.65 -14.17 23.17
C ARG A 194 13.87 -15.66 23.13
N PRO A 195 13.01 -16.47 22.49
CA PRO A 195 13.14 -17.93 22.47
C PRO A 195 14.19 -18.40 21.44
N LYS A 196 15.34 -17.73 21.37
CA LYS A 196 16.42 -18.04 20.42
C LYS A 196 17.76 -17.94 21.11
N VAL A 197 18.50 -19.04 21.09
CA VAL A 197 19.90 -19.04 21.52
C VAL A 197 20.79 -18.57 20.38
N GLN A 198 21.61 -17.58 20.61
CA GLN A 198 22.54 -17.03 19.64
C GLN A 198 23.98 -17.24 20.11
N LYS A 199 24.94 -17.21 19.19
CA LYS A 199 26.35 -17.07 19.56
C LYS A 199 26.58 -15.61 19.89
N GLN A 200 27.31 -15.36 20.98
CA GLN A 200 27.71 -14.00 21.35
C GLN A 200 28.64 -13.44 20.26
N ASP A 201 28.27 -12.31 19.67
CA ASP A 201 29.16 -11.55 18.81
C ASP A 201 30.16 -10.80 19.71
N VAL A 202 31.39 -11.34 19.76
CA VAL A 202 32.48 -10.78 20.59
C VAL A 202 32.94 -9.47 19.92
N THR A 203 32.38 -8.37 20.33
CA THR A 203 32.89 -7.01 20.02
C THR A 203 33.97 -6.56 21.05
N GLY A 204 34.42 -7.46 21.90
CA GLY A 204 35.46 -7.18 22.92
C GLY A 204 36.90 -7.44 22.46
N THR A 205 37.83 -6.61 22.92
CA THR A 205 39.27 -6.64 22.62
C THR A 205 40.04 -7.80 23.28
N ASP A 206 39.34 -8.73 23.96
CA ASP A 206 40.02 -9.88 24.63
C ASP A 206 39.87 -11.16 23.79
N PRO A 207 40.98 -11.64 23.14
CA PRO A 207 40.97 -12.85 22.33
C PRO A 207 40.77 -14.14 23.11
N ALA A 208 40.81 -14.11 24.44
CA ALA A 208 40.68 -15.26 25.31
C ALA A 208 39.25 -15.45 25.86
N ALA A 209 38.37 -14.47 25.71
CA ALA A 209 36.98 -14.57 26.12
C ALA A 209 36.19 -15.50 25.20
N LEU A 210 35.86 -16.63 25.70
CA LEU A 210 34.89 -17.67 25.28
C LEU A 210 34.29 -17.53 23.89
N LYS A 211 35.02 -17.96 22.88
CA LYS A 211 34.60 -17.98 21.44
C LYS A 211 33.31 -18.77 21.13
N ASP A 212 32.67 -19.39 22.11
CA ASP A 212 31.49 -20.25 21.99
C ASP A 212 30.39 -19.95 23.03
N ALA A 213 30.41 -18.75 23.63
CA ALA A 213 29.38 -18.39 24.58
C ALA A 213 28.01 -18.32 23.87
N ARG A 214 27.03 -19.05 24.40
CA ARG A 214 25.66 -19.03 23.96
C ARG A 214 24.86 -18.08 24.82
N ILE A 215 24.18 -17.14 24.20
CA ILE A 215 23.39 -16.12 24.86
C ILE A 215 21.94 -16.18 24.42
N ILE A 216 21.09 -15.66 25.28
CA ILE A 216 19.67 -15.41 25.03
C ILE A 216 19.44 -13.94 25.32
N GLU A 217 18.85 -13.25 24.34
CA GLU A 217 18.49 -11.85 24.48
C GLU A 217 17.25 -11.69 25.36
N VAL A 218 17.35 -10.79 26.33
CA VAL A 218 16.28 -10.40 27.24
C VAL A 218 15.98 -8.93 27.04
N GLU A 219 14.75 -8.62 26.63
CA GLU A 219 14.30 -7.25 26.43
C GLU A 219 13.78 -6.66 27.75
N ILE A 220 14.38 -5.57 28.16
CA ILE A 220 14.03 -4.85 29.37
C ILE A 220 13.47 -3.49 28.97
N ARG A 221 12.19 -3.28 29.19
CA ARG A 221 11.55 -1.99 28.92
C ARG A 221 11.95 -0.99 30.00
N LEU A 222 12.44 0.18 29.58
CA LEU A 222 12.79 1.27 30.50
C LEU A 222 11.52 1.86 31.11
N ASP A 223 11.55 2.17 32.42
CA ASP A 223 10.47 2.86 33.12
C ASP A 223 10.41 4.34 32.70
N ASP A 224 11.57 4.96 32.51
CA ASP A 224 11.74 6.29 32.00
C ASP A 224 12.79 6.31 30.87
N PRO A 225 12.36 6.41 29.60
CA PRO A 225 13.28 6.42 28.47
C PRO A 225 13.95 7.77 28.22
N GLU A 226 13.46 8.88 28.80
CA GLU A 226 13.88 10.25 28.44
C GLU A 226 15.40 10.45 28.49
N PRO A 227 16.14 10.01 29.53
CA PRO A 227 17.60 10.21 29.59
C PRO A 227 18.37 9.44 28.52
N ALA A 228 17.78 8.42 27.90
CA ALA A 228 18.42 7.57 26.88
C ALA A 228 17.96 7.87 25.45
N THR A 229 16.99 8.76 25.24
CA THR A 229 16.36 9.00 23.91
C THR A 229 17.34 9.45 22.83
N THR A 230 18.44 10.07 23.19
CA THR A 230 19.49 10.54 22.26
C THR A 230 20.70 9.59 22.18
N LEU A 231 20.67 8.48 22.89
CA LEU A 231 21.79 7.54 23.06
C LEU A 231 21.38 6.12 22.67
N THR A 232 20.77 5.98 21.49
CA THR A 232 20.48 4.65 20.94
C THR A 232 21.78 3.87 20.67
N HIS A 233 21.70 2.54 20.78
CA HIS A 233 22.86 1.63 20.65
C HIS A 233 23.97 1.86 21.70
N LEU A 234 23.65 2.52 22.83
CA LEU A 234 24.57 2.69 23.92
C LEU A 234 24.90 1.34 24.58
N GLN A 235 26.19 1.07 24.80
CA GLN A 235 26.60 -0.09 25.59
C GLN A 235 26.33 0.17 27.08
N VAL A 236 25.60 -0.74 27.71
CA VAL A 236 25.16 -0.64 29.11
C VAL A 236 25.47 -1.91 29.87
N GLU A 237 25.66 -1.78 31.18
CA GLU A 237 25.66 -2.87 32.12
C GLU A 237 24.26 -3.06 32.71
N ILE A 238 23.76 -4.28 32.70
CA ILE A 238 22.41 -4.59 33.18
C ILE A 238 22.46 -5.57 34.34
N ILE A 239 21.83 -5.19 35.44
CA ILE A 239 21.68 -6.03 36.65
C ILE A 239 20.19 -6.36 36.76
N ILE A 240 19.85 -7.65 36.63
CA ILE A 240 18.47 -8.16 36.80
C ILE A 240 18.33 -8.66 38.22
N ASP A 241 17.34 -8.20 38.96
CA ASP A 241 17.06 -8.61 40.33
C ASP A 241 16.58 -10.08 40.32
N ALA A 242 17.21 -10.91 41.16
CA ALA A 242 16.97 -12.35 41.21
C ALA A 242 15.73 -12.72 42.04
#